data_09fe03486e0509277785ab1859ec3911
#
_entry.id   09fe03486e0509277785ab1859ec3911
#
_cell.length_a   1.000
_cell.length_b   1.000
_cell.length_c   1.000
_cell.angle_alpha   90.00
_cell.angle_beta   90.00
_cell.angle_gamma   90.00
#
_symmetry.space_group_name_H-M   'P 1'
#
loop_
_entity.id
_entity.type
_entity.pdbx_description
1 polymer ?
#
loop_
_entity_poly.entity_id
_entity_poly.type
_entity_poly.pdbx_seq_one_letter_code
_entity_poly.pdbx_strand_id
1 'polypeptide(L)'
;MPTKIRISKDMILDAAFEIARQEGMEKLSNRELAKKLKCSIRPIYYQFENVEEMQKELYIKIEQYFYEFLLDNMVEGIPQYKQIGINYIRFAKREKQLFQTVQIKFS
;
A
#
# COMPACT_ATOMS: atom_id res chain seq x y z
N MET A 1 1.87 -33.48 -7.97
CA MET A 1 2.30 -32.36 -8.81
C MET A 1 2.10 -31.06 -8.08
N PRO A 2 3.15 -30.26 -7.95
CA PRO A 2 2.97 -28.97 -7.33
C PRO A 2 2.08 -28.11 -8.22
N THR A 3 1.00 -27.62 -7.64
CA THR A 3 0.15 -26.64 -8.31
C THR A 3 0.95 -25.37 -8.51
N LYS A 4 1.06 -24.92 -9.74
CA LYS A 4 1.68 -23.63 -10.04
C LYS A 4 0.82 -22.54 -9.42
N ILE A 5 1.37 -21.83 -8.46
CA ILE A 5 0.70 -20.69 -7.88
C ILE A 5 0.68 -19.58 -8.95
N ARG A 6 -0.53 -19.21 -9.35
CA ARG A 6 -0.71 -18.16 -10.32
C ARG A 6 -0.58 -16.81 -9.62
N ILE A 7 0.36 -15.98 -10.07
CA ILE A 7 0.56 -14.66 -9.49
C ILE A 7 -0.50 -13.71 -10.04
N SER A 8 -1.37 -13.23 -9.17
CA SER A 8 -2.43 -12.29 -9.53
C SER A 8 -1.99 -10.85 -9.31
N LYS A 9 -2.75 -9.91 -9.88
CA LYS A 9 -2.55 -8.48 -9.63
C LYS A 9 -2.67 -8.17 -8.14
N ASP A 10 -3.66 -8.76 -7.47
CA ASP A 10 -3.89 -8.53 -6.04
C ASP A 10 -2.71 -9.01 -5.20
N MET A 11 -2.12 -10.13 -5.55
CA MET A 11 -0.94 -10.65 -4.84
C MET A 11 0.24 -9.67 -4.99
N ILE A 12 0.42 -9.12 -6.19
CA ILE A 12 1.49 -8.16 -6.45
C ILE A 12 1.24 -6.88 -5.67
N LEU A 13 0.01 -6.37 -5.69
CA LEU A 13 -0.35 -5.14 -4.98
C LEU A 13 -0.22 -5.31 -3.47
N ASP A 14 -0.59 -6.46 -2.93
CA ASP A 14 -0.43 -6.74 -1.50
C ASP A 14 1.05 -6.78 -1.11
N ALA A 15 1.88 -7.41 -1.93
CA ALA A 15 3.33 -7.43 -1.71
C ALA A 15 3.92 -6.03 -1.81
N ALA A 16 3.50 -5.26 -2.82
CA ALA A 16 3.94 -3.88 -3.02
C ALA A 16 3.54 -3.00 -1.84
N PHE A 17 2.31 -3.17 -1.34
CA PHE A 17 1.82 -2.45 -0.17
C PHE A 17 2.71 -2.70 1.04
N GLU A 18 3.06 -3.96 1.30
CA GLU A 18 3.92 -4.30 2.43
C GLU A 18 5.33 -3.73 2.29
N ILE A 19 5.89 -3.73 1.08
CA ILE A 19 7.19 -3.12 0.83
C ILE A 19 7.13 -1.61 1.08
N ALA A 20 6.10 -0.95 0.55
CA ALA A 20 5.90 0.49 0.72
C ALA A 20 5.71 0.84 2.19
N ARG A 21 4.98 0.02 2.92
CA ARG A 21 4.69 0.22 4.34
C ARG A 21 5.95 0.11 5.20
N GLN A 22 6.78 -0.87 4.93
CA GLN A 22 7.96 -1.16 5.74
C GLN A 22 9.19 -0.37 5.32
N GLU A 23 9.38 -0.19 4.02
CA GLU A 23 10.63 0.33 3.49
C GLU A 23 10.48 1.60 2.66
N GLY A 24 9.26 1.97 2.27
CA GLY A 24 8.99 3.14 1.45
C GLY A 24 8.83 2.80 -0.03
N MET A 25 8.21 3.72 -0.75
CA MET A 25 7.92 3.55 -2.19
C MET A 25 9.18 3.43 -3.05
N GLU A 26 10.27 4.02 -2.62
CA GLU A 26 11.54 4.01 -3.34
C GLU A 26 12.18 2.62 -3.43
N LYS A 27 11.77 1.71 -2.55
CA LYS A 27 12.26 0.33 -2.56
C LYS A 27 11.47 -0.59 -3.48
N LEU A 28 10.40 -0.08 -4.07
CA LEU A 28 9.59 -0.86 -5.00
C LEU A 28 10.31 -1.08 -6.31
N SER A 29 10.42 -2.34 -6.70
CA SER A 29 10.93 -2.76 -8.01
C SER A 29 10.35 -4.12 -8.32
N ASN A 30 10.36 -4.50 -9.59
CA ASN A 30 9.89 -5.81 -9.98
C ASN A 30 10.74 -6.92 -9.36
N ARG A 31 12.03 -6.63 -9.16
CA ARG A 31 12.96 -7.57 -8.50
C ARG A 31 12.56 -7.80 -7.04
N GLU A 32 12.28 -6.74 -6.31
CA GLU A 32 11.88 -6.84 -4.90
C GLU A 32 10.54 -7.55 -4.76
N LEU A 33 9.60 -7.27 -5.67
CA LEU A 33 8.30 -7.94 -5.69
C LEU A 33 8.46 -9.43 -5.95
N ALA A 34 9.27 -9.80 -6.94
CA ALA A 34 9.53 -11.20 -7.27
C ALA A 34 10.16 -11.93 -6.09
N LYS A 35 11.11 -11.28 -5.42
CA LYS A 35 11.78 -11.83 -4.26
C LYS A 35 10.80 -12.09 -3.12
N LYS A 36 9.93 -11.11 -2.84
CA LYS A 36 8.93 -11.23 -1.78
C LYS A 36 7.89 -12.29 -2.09
N LEU A 37 7.49 -12.40 -3.33
CA LEU A 37 6.50 -13.40 -3.78
C LEU A 37 7.11 -14.76 -4.07
N LYS A 38 8.43 -14.87 -3.98
CA LYS A 38 9.18 -16.09 -4.24
C LYS A 38 8.89 -16.65 -5.64
N CYS A 39 8.91 -15.75 -6.61
CA CYS A 39 8.66 -16.10 -8.02
C CYS A 39 9.70 -15.41 -8.91
N SER A 40 9.68 -15.74 -10.21
CA SER A 40 10.49 -15.03 -11.18
C SER A 40 9.85 -13.68 -11.52
N ILE A 41 10.58 -12.83 -12.26
CA ILE A 41 10.08 -11.51 -12.65
C ILE A 41 8.95 -11.60 -13.68
N ARG A 42 8.97 -12.66 -14.51
CA ARG A 42 8.05 -12.79 -15.64
C ARG A 42 6.56 -12.67 -15.27
N PRO A 43 6.04 -13.36 -14.24
CA PRO A 43 4.63 -13.21 -13.86
C PRO A 43 4.24 -11.79 -13.52
N ILE A 44 5.17 -11.00 -12.99
CA ILE A 44 4.90 -9.61 -12.63
C ILE A 44 4.71 -8.78 -13.89
N TYR A 45 5.56 -8.96 -14.89
CA TYR A 45 5.44 -8.28 -16.19
C TYR A 45 4.14 -8.63 -16.92
N TYR A 46 3.60 -9.82 -16.70
CA TYR A 46 2.31 -10.18 -17.29
C TYR A 46 1.16 -9.39 -16.71
N GLN A 47 1.26 -8.99 -15.45
CA GLN A 47 0.18 -8.28 -14.77
C GLN A 47 0.32 -6.77 -14.90
N PHE A 48 1.55 -6.25 -14.89
CA PHE A 48 1.81 -4.82 -15.00
C PHE A 48 2.93 -4.59 -16.01
N GLU A 49 2.62 -3.78 -17.02
CA GLU A 49 3.56 -3.49 -18.09
C GLU A 49 4.83 -2.81 -17.58
N ASN A 50 4.68 -1.95 -16.55
CA ASN A 50 5.80 -1.25 -15.93
C ASN A 50 5.48 -0.91 -14.48
N VAL A 51 6.50 -0.45 -13.76
CA VAL A 51 6.38 -0.12 -12.34
C VAL A 51 5.42 1.05 -12.11
N GLU A 52 5.41 2.02 -13.01
CA GLU A 52 4.54 3.20 -12.90
C GLU A 52 3.06 2.82 -12.93
N GLU A 53 2.69 1.87 -13.76
CA GLU A 53 1.33 1.38 -13.84
C GLU A 53 0.92 0.71 -12.52
N MET A 54 1.80 -0.12 -11.98
CA MET A 54 1.58 -0.78 -10.70
C MET A 54 1.47 0.24 -9.57
N GLN A 55 2.34 1.26 -9.59
CA GLN A 55 2.32 2.31 -8.56
C GLN A 55 1.00 3.09 -8.54
N LYS A 56 0.40 3.34 -9.70
CA LYS A 56 -0.90 4.02 -9.76
C LYS A 56 -1.97 3.26 -9.00
N GLU A 57 -2.04 1.96 -9.21
CA GLU A 57 -3.01 1.12 -8.50
C GLU A 57 -2.67 1.00 -7.02
N LEU A 58 -1.38 0.96 -6.70
CA LEU A 58 -0.93 0.93 -5.31
C LEU A 58 -1.30 2.21 -4.56
N TYR A 59 -1.17 3.38 -5.20
CA TYR A 59 -1.58 4.64 -4.59
C TYR A 59 -3.05 4.64 -4.21
N ILE A 60 -3.89 4.06 -5.06
CA ILE A 60 -5.32 3.94 -4.76
C ILE A 60 -5.53 3.09 -3.50
N LYS A 61 -4.82 1.98 -3.38
CA LYS A 61 -4.89 1.12 -2.19
C LYS A 61 -4.43 1.85 -0.93
N ILE A 62 -3.33 2.59 -1.04
CA ILE A 62 -2.79 3.36 0.09
C ILE A 62 -3.78 4.44 0.52
N GLU A 63 -4.39 5.15 -0.43
CA GLU A 63 -5.41 6.16 -0.14
C GLU A 63 -6.61 5.54 0.59
N GLN A 64 -7.08 4.41 0.10
CA GLN A 64 -8.21 3.71 0.73
C GLN A 64 -7.89 3.33 2.16
N TYR A 65 -6.71 2.79 2.39
CA TYR A 65 -6.24 2.42 3.72
C TYR A 65 -6.18 3.64 4.63
N PHE A 66 -5.64 4.75 4.11
CA PHE A 66 -5.55 6.01 4.86
C PHE A 66 -6.93 6.52 5.26
N TYR A 67 -7.86 6.60 4.33
CA TYR A 67 -9.21 7.08 4.62
C TYR A 67 -9.96 6.17 5.58
N GLU A 68 -9.83 4.86 5.41
CA GLU A 68 -10.43 3.90 6.34
C GLU A 68 -9.87 4.07 7.75
N PHE A 69 -8.56 4.30 7.85
CA PHE A 69 -7.89 4.52 9.12
C PHE A 69 -8.41 5.80 9.79
N LEU A 70 -8.59 6.88 9.02
CA LEU A 70 -9.07 8.15 9.55
C LEU A 70 -10.50 8.03 10.11
N LEU A 71 -11.32 7.19 9.50
CA LEU A 71 -12.73 7.04 9.87
C LEU A 71 -12.99 5.87 10.81
N ASP A 72 -11.95 5.18 11.22
CA ASP A 72 -12.06 4.02 12.10
C ASP A 72 -12.36 4.43 13.55
N ASN A 73 -13.06 3.54 14.25
CA ASN A 73 -13.36 3.68 15.68
C ASN A 73 -14.03 5.02 16.06
N MET A 74 -14.98 5.45 15.24
CA MET A 74 -15.74 6.65 15.55
C MET A 74 -16.64 6.41 16.77
N VAL A 75 -16.52 7.27 17.77
CA VAL A 75 -17.26 7.17 19.02
C VAL A 75 -18.35 8.24 19.07
N GLU A 76 -19.56 7.81 19.44
CA GLU A 76 -20.69 8.72 19.58
C GLU A 76 -20.42 9.72 20.72
N GLY A 77 -20.80 10.97 20.50
CA GLY A 77 -20.62 12.03 21.48
C GLY A 77 -19.33 12.81 21.34
N ILE A 78 -18.37 12.33 20.55
CA ILE A 78 -17.15 13.06 20.24
C ILE A 78 -17.24 13.58 18.80
N PRO A 79 -17.02 14.88 18.56
CA PRO A 79 -17.09 15.42 17.20
C PRO A 79 -16.20 14.66 16.24
N GLN A 80 -16.74 14.36 15.08
CA GLN A 80 -16.06 13.56 14.06
C GLN A 80 -14.71 14.18 13.66
N TYR A 81 -14.66 15.50 13.50
CA TYR A 81 -13.42 16.17 13.11
C TYR A 81 -12.29 15.97 14.12
N LYS A 82 -12.63 15.87 15.42
CA LYS A 82 -11.63 15.62 16.45
C LYS A 82 -11.07 14.21 16.35
N GLN A 83 -11.95 13.25 16.11
CA GLN A 83 -11.55 11.84 15.98
C GLN A 83 -10.70 11.64 14.73
N ILE A 84 -11.06 12.29 13.63
CA ILE A 84 -10.27 12.25 12.38
C ILE A 84 -8.88 12.84 12.65
N GLY A 85 -8.80 13.96 13.37
CA GLY A 85 -7.51 14.57 13.72
C GLY A 85 -6.63 13.67 14.56
N ILE A 86 -7.21 12.99 15.53
CA ILE A 86 -6.49 12.03 16.36
C ILE A 86 -5.99 10.85 15.53
N ASN A 87 -6.86 10.33 14.67
CA ASN A 87 -6.50 9.21 13.79
C ASN A 87 -5.43 9.60 12.78
N TYR A 88 -5.45 10.83 12.28
CA TYR A 88 -4.43 11.38 11.41
C TYR A 88 -3.05 11.33 12.08
N ILE A 89 -2.98 11.78 13.33
CA ILE A 89 -1.74 11.77 14.11
C ILE A 89 -1.28 10.33 14.36
N ARG A 90 -2.21 9.44 14.68
CA ARG A 90 -1.90 8.02 14.86
C ARG A 90 -1.33 7.39 13.59
N PHE A 91 -1.92 7.71 12.43
CA PHE A 91 -1.46 7.22 11.15
C PHE A 91 -0.03 7.69 10.88
N ALA A 92 0.24 8.98 11.10
CA ALA A 92 1.56 9.57 10.89
C ALA A 92 2.62 8.86 11.74
N LYS A 93 2.29 8.48 12.96
CA LYS A 93 3.22 7.82 13.87
C LYS A 93 3.37 6.33 13.56
N ARG A 94 2.27 5.67 13.23
CA ARG A 94 2.23 4.23 13.03
C ARG A 94 2.70 3.81 11.64
N GLU A 95 2.32 4.58 10.62
CA GLU A 95 2.58 4.29 9.22
C GLU A 95 3.46 5.37 8.60
N LYS A 96 4.64 5.56 9.14
CA LYS A 96 5.55 6.64 8.75
C LYS A 96 5.83 6.69 7.24
N GLN A 97 6.09 5.53 6.64
CA GLN A 97 6.42 5.46 5.21
C GLN A 97 5.21 5.76 4.34
N LEU A 98 4.06 5.19 4.68
CA LEU A 98 2.82 5.47 3.95
C LEU A 98 2.38 6.91 4.13
N PHE A 99 2.59 7.47 5.31
CA PHE A 99 2.26 8.86 5.58
C PHE A 99 3.05 9.81 4.68
N GLN A 100 4.34 9.55 4.49
CA GLN A 100 5.16 10.34 3.57
C GLN A 100 4.62 10.27 2.14
N THR A 101 4.20 9.09 1.71
CA THR A 101 3.62 8.88 0.38
C THR A 101 2.35 9.70 0.19
N VAL A 102 1.46 9.67 1.18
CA VAL A 102 0.21 10.41 1.17
C VAL A 102 0.48 11.92 1.12
N GLN A 103 1.45 12.40 1.92
CA GLN A 103 1.82 13.81 1.97
C GLN A 103 2.32 14.31 0.61
N ILE A 104 3.17 13.55 -0.05
CA ILE A 104 3.71 13.93 -1.35
C ILE A 104 2.59 14.04 -2.38
N LYS A 105 1.64 13.11 -2.35
CA LYS A 105 0.55 13.08 -3.32
C LYS A 105 -0.43 14.24 -3.14
N PHE A 106 -0.68 14.66 -1.91
CA PHE A 106 -1.69 15.67 -1.60
C PHE A 106 -1.11 17.04 -1.24
N SER A 107 0.20 17.21 -1.32
CA SER A 107 0.83 18.50 -1.07
C SER A 107 0.77 19.43 -2.28
#